data_d7d70702ab6fbb9a3078963405bc27fb
#
_entry.id   d7d70702ab6fbb9a3078963405bc27fb
#
_cell.length_a   1.000
_cell.length_b   1.000
_cell.length_c   1.000
_cell.angle_alpha   90.00
_cell.angle_beta   90.00
_cell.angle_gamma   90.00
#
_symmetry.space_group_name_H-M   'P 1'
#
loop_
_entity.id
_entity.type
_entity.pdbx_description
1 polymer ?
#
loop_
_entity_poly.entity_id
_entity_poly.type
_entity_poly.pdbx_seq_one_letter_code
_entity_poly.pdbx_strand_id
1 'polypeptide(L)'
;MAAISFNLFKNSCEDRGYTERVNEEQSNCVLYTNNGVKCEIKKNHYTFGWLARPEDVAEMRKQILAQGFTEKTGKRSEKRKDAKDFMNIHFDGDVLENFWIIVGTIESIETIVRKVRGQAIKPIPREVSERDIFKKIANRFRYFIDNEDGFGLENARALLEGDSIDHLITIGESVKRTKENTYREHIVPCIMIFNQAVTMTMEKCSVAEVAQMIKVNLAIVLITNEEAELLDNELDMQTSMPEGWKFGDSVFARLDTAGITLK
;
A
#
# COMPACT_ATOMS: atom_id res chain seq x y z
N MET A 1 -21.04 -12.83 14.73
CA MET A 1 -19.76 -12.80 13.98
C MET A 1 -18.76 -13.67 14.72
N ALA A 2 -18.02 -14.52 13.98
CA ALA A 2 -16.97 -15.34 14.57
C ALA A 2 -15.81 -14.43 15.02
N ALA A 3 -15.19 -14.73 16.15
CA ALA A 3 -13.97 -14.06 16.57
C ALA A 3 -12.88 -14.30 15.53
N ILE A 4 -12.10 -13.27 15.21
CA ILE A 4 -10.97 -13.43 14.28
C ILE A 4 -9.96 -14.40 14.90
N SER A 5 -9.44 -15.35 14.13
CA SER A 5 -8.39 -16.23 14.61
C SER A 5 -7.07 -15.46 14.70
N PHE A 6 -6.24 -15.75 15.71
CA PHE A 6 -4.93 -15.13 15.85
C PHE A 6 -4.05 -15.39 14.63
N ASN A 7 -4.11 -16.56 14.01
CA ASN A 7 -3.34 -16.87 12.82
C ASN A 7 -3.72 -15.97 11.63
N LEU A 8 -5.01 -15.72 11.41
CA LEU A 8 -5.47 -14.83 10.36
C LEU A 8 -5.00 -13.38 10.62
N PHE A 9 -5.10 -12.93 11.86
CA PHE A 9 -4.60 -11.61 12.27
C PHE A 9 -3.08 -11.52 12.09
N LYS A 10 -2.33 -12.51 12.56
CA LYS A 10 -0.88 -12.57 12.45
C LYS A 10 -0.43 -12.51 11.00
N ASN A 11 -0.98 -13.34 10.12
CA ASN A 11 -0.67 -13.30 8.69
C ASN A 11 -0.95 -11.92 8.08
N SER A 12 -2.09 -11.31 8.44
CA SER A 12 -2.43 -9.96 7.98
C SER A 12 -1.45 -8.89 8.48
N CYS A 13 -0.88 -9.07 9.67
CA CYS A 13 0.16 -8.19 10.21
C CYS A 13 1.52 -8.42 9.52
N GLU A 14 1.89 -9.68 9.30
CA GLU A 14 3.11 -10.06 8.58
C GLU A 14 3.10 -9.51 7.16
N ASP A 15 1.97 -9.60 6.45
CA ASP A 15 1.77 -9.03 5.12
C ASP A 15 1.97 -7.50 5.06
N ARG A 16 1.91 -6.83 6.22
CA ARG A 16 2.08 -5.39 6.38
C ARG A 16 3.37 -4.98 7.11
N GLY A 17 4.26 -5.93 7.37
CA GLY A 17 5.57 -5.68 7.99
C GLY A 17 5.54 -5.44 9.50
N TYR A 18 4.56 -5.98 10.23
CA TYR A 18 4.44 -5.83 11.69
C TYR A 18 4.89 -7.07 12.48
N THR A 19 5.74 -7.91 11.92
CA THR A 19 6.12 -9.24 12.46
C THR A 19 6.56 -9.24 13.91
N GLU A 20 7.36 -8.26 14.32
CA GLU A 20 7.96 -8.22 15.66
C GLU A 20 7.07 -7.57 16.74
N ARG A 21 5.92 -7.03 16.34
CA ARG A 21 5.07 -6.20 17.20
C ARG A 21 3.66 -6.74 17.37
N VAL A 22 3.48 -8.01 17.03
CA VAL A 22 2.20 -8.70 17.04
C VAL A 22 2.26 -9.82 18.05
N ASN A 23 1.29 -9.87 18.94
CA ASN A 23 1.14 -10.97 19.87
C ASN A 23 -0.33 -11.29 20.18
N GLU A 24 -0.54 -12.41 20.86
CA GLU A 24 -1.84 -12.78 21.40
C GLU A 24 -1.82 -12.59 22.91
N GLU A 25 -2.64 -11.66 23.41
CA GLU A 25 -2.79 -11.39 24.83
C GLU A 25 -4.20 -11.75 25.29
N GLN A 26 -4.33 -12.70 26.21
CA GLN A 26 -5.61 -13.09 26.81
C GLN A 26 -6.73 -13.36 25.76
N SER A 27 -6.39 -14.08 24.70
CA SER A 27 -7.29 -14.38 23.56
C SER A 27 -7.72 -13.16 22.72
N ASN A 28 -7.00 -12.05 22.83
CA ASN A 28 -7.16 -10.90 21.95
C ASN A 28 -5.96 -10.79 21.00
N CYS A 29 -6.21 -10.33 19.78
CA CYS A 29 -5.15 -10.04 18.82
C CYS A 29 -4.61 -8.63 19.08
N VAL A 30 -3.31 -8.50 19.28
CA VAL A 30 -2.67 -7.24 19.68
C VAL A 30 -1.56 -6.87 18.70
N LEU A 31 -1.56 -5.61 18.30
CA LEU A 31 -0.52 -4.95 17.51
C LEU A 31 -0.05 -3.71 18.26
N TYR A 32 1.25 -3.44 18.22
CA TYR A 32 1.81 -2.16 18.67
C TYR A 32 2.28 -1.34 17.47
N THR A 33 1.86 -0.07 17.36
CA THR A 33 2.41 0.85 16.35
C THR A 33 3.87 1.20 16.66
N ASN A 34 4.55 1.82 15.72
CA ASN A 34 5.95 2.26 15.91
C ASN A 34 6.15 3.19 17.11
N ASN A 35 5.12 3.89 17.52
CA ASN A 35 5.14 4.84 18.63
C ASN A 35 4.50 4.31 19.91
N GLY A 36 4.22 3.01 19.96
CA GLY A 36 3.75 2.32 21.14
C GLY A 36 2.24 2.42 21.38
N VAL A 37 1.44 2.82 20.39
CA VAL A 37 -0.01 2.69 20.52
C VAL A 37 -0.36 1.21 20.49
N LYS A 38 -1.02 0.74 21.55
CA LYS A 38 -1.55 -0.61 21.63
C LYS A 38 -2.88 -0.68 20.89
N CYS A 39 -2.91 -1.42 19.81
CA CYS A 39 -4.10 -1.69 19.00
C CYS A 39 -4.58 -3.11 19.27
N GLU A 40 -5.75 -3.29 19.83
CA GLU A 40 -6.26 -4.59 20.29
C GLU A 40 -7.61 -4.90 19.65
N ILE A 41 -7.72 -6.05 18.96
CA ILE A 41 -8.98 -6.58 18.46
C ILE A 41 -9.60 -7.50 19.48
N LYS A 42 -10.83 -7.21 19.88
CA LYS A 42 -11.72 -8.06 20.68
C LYS A 42 -12.91 -8.47 19.83
N LYS A 43 -13.64 -9.49 20.24
CA LYS A 43 -14.76 -10.13 19.50
C LYS A 43 -15.54 -9.24 18.53
N ASN A 44 -15.89 -8.01 18.91
CA ASN A 44 -16.73 -7.10 18.13
C ASN A 44 -16.36 -5.63 18.31
N HIS A 45 -15.16 -5.34 18.80
CA HIS A 45 -14.68 -3.97 18.94
C HIS A 45 -13.15 -3.93 18.95
N TYR A 46 -12.63 -2.77 18.60
CA TYR A 46 -11.22 -2.45 18.74
C TYR A 46 -10.99 -1.62 19.99
N THR A 47 -9.84 -1.79 20.59
CA THR A 47 -9.40 -0.92 21.66
C THR A 47 -8.01 -0.39 21.31
N PHE A 48 -7.87 0.92 21.33
CA PHE A 48 -6.62 1.63 21.12
C PHE A 48 -6.20 2.30 22.42
N GLY A 49 -4.99 2.01 22.88
CA GLY A 49 -4.44 2.60 24.10
C GLY A 49 -3.20 3.43 23.79
N TRP A 50 -3.17 4.70 24.22
CA TRP A 50 -2.09 5.64 23.97
C TRP A 50 -1.31 6.00 25.22
N LEU A 51 0.01 6.13 25.05
CA LEU A 51 0.88 6.81 26.00
C LEU A 51 1.16 8.28 25.59
N ALA A 52 0.55 8.73 24.49
CA ALA A 52 0.69 10.07 23.93
C ALA A 52 0.07 11.16 24.83
N ARG A 53 0.33 12.41 24.50
CA ARG A 53 -0.27 13.57 25.19
C ARG A 53 -1.77 13.63 24.90
N PRO A 54 -2.59 14.15 25.84
CA PRO A 54 -4.04 14.21 25.66
C PRO A 54 -4.48 14.96 24.39
N GLU A 55 -3.77 16.05 24.02
CA GLU A 55 -4.07 16.79 22.79
C GLU A 55 -3.84 15.99 21.52
N ASP A 56 -2.80 15.14 21.46
CA ASP A 56 -2.52 14.27 20.32
C ASP A 56 -3.60 13.19 20.21
N VAL A 57 -4.02 12.65 21.33
CA VAL A 57 -5.10 11.66 21.41
C VAL A 57 -6.42 12.26 20.95
N ALA A 58 -6.71 13.53 21.31
CA ALA A 58 -7.93 14.22 20.89
C ALA A 58 -7.98 14.38 19.37
N GLU A 59 -6.88 14.74 18.70
CA GLU A 59 -6.82 14.84 17.24
C GLU A 59 -6.95 13.46 16.57
N MET A 60 -6.28 12.42 17.08
CA MET A 60 -6.42 11.06 16.58
C MET A 60 -7.86 10.56 16.68
N ARG A 61 -8.52 10.80 17.82
CA ARG A 61 -9.93 10.47 18.05
C ARG A 61 -10.84 11.17 17.03
N LYS A 62 -10.64 12.47 16.81
CA LYS A 62 -11.40 13.25 15.84
C LYS A 62 -11.26 12.71 14.43
N GLN A 63 -10.05 12.39 13.99
CA GLN A 63 -9.76 11.87 12.65
C GLN A 63 -10.36 10.46 12.44
N ILE A 64 -10.31 9.60 13.45
CA ILE A 64 -10.93 8.27 13.39
C ILE A 64 -12.45 8.40 13.28
N LEU A 65 -13.08 9.24 14.11
CA LEU A 65 -14.53 9.45 14.07
C LEU A 65 -15.00 10.10 12.76
N ALA A 66 -14.18 10.96 12.15
CA ALA A 66 -14.48 11.58 10.86
C ALA A 66 -14.59 10.57 9.70
N GLN A 67 -14.06 9.35 9.88
CA GLN A 67 -14.19 8.25 8.91
C GLN A 67 -15.46 7.40 9.09
N GLY A 68 -16.39 7.85 9.95
CA GLY A 68 -17.67 7.18 10.18
C GLY A 68 -17.66 6.11 11.27
N PHE A 69 -16.52 5.91 11.96
CA PHE A 69 -16.47 4.99 13.11
C PHE A 69 -17.20 5.56 14.32
N THR A 70 -17.74 4.68 15.15
CA THR A 70 -18.47 5.04 16.37
C THR A 70 -17.68 4.64 17.60
N GLU A 71 -17.41 5.60 18.49
CA GLU A 71 -16.78 5.31 19.76
C GLU A 71 -17.79 4.79 20.78
N LYS A 72 -17.48 3.65 21.39
CA LYS A 72 -18.26 3.12 22.49
C LYS A 72 -17.72 3.67 23.81
N THR A 73 -18.51 4.43 24.51
CA THR A 73 -18.16 4.89 25.84
C THR A 73 -18.09 3.72 26.81
N GLY A 74 -16.91 3.47 27.35
CA GLY A 74 -16.63 2.42 28.34
C GLY A 74 -15.90 2.99 29.54
N LYS A 75 -16.17 2.44 30.72
CA LYS A 75 -15.38 2.78 31.91
C LYS A 75 -13.95 2.26 31.72
N ARG A 76 -12.95 3.13 31.95
CA ARG A 76 -11.54 2.77 31.96
C ARG A 76 -11.34 1.63 32.95
N SER A 77 -10.79 0.50 32.50
CA SER A 77 -10.40 -0.57 33.41
C SER A 77 -9.21 -0.10 34.24
N GLU A 78 -9.28 -0.23 35.57
CA GLU A 78 -8.17 0.08 36.48
C GLU A 78 -6.88 -0.74 36.17
N LYS A 79 -7.02 -1.83 35.40
CA LYS A 79 -5.89 -2.67 34.96
C LYS A 79 -5.03 -2.05 33.87
N ARG A 80 -5.45 -0.94 33.24
CA ARG A 80 -4.69 -0.25 32.18
C ARG A 80 -3.95 0.98 32.72
N LYS A 81 -3.10 0.77 33.73
CA LYS A 81 -2.35 1.85 34.39
C LYS A 81 -1.31 2.52 33.50
N ASP A 82 -0.87 1.84 32.47
CA ASP A 82 0.19 2.24 31.54
C ASP A 82 -0.30 3.15 30.41
N ALA A 83 -1.56 3.10 30.00
CA ALA A 83 -2.12 3.97 28.98
C ALA A 83 -2.71 5.25 29.58
N LYS A 84 -2.28 6.44 29.07
CA LYS A 84 -2.81 7.75 29.49
C LYS A 84 -4.22 7.99 28.99
N ASP A 85 -4.56 7.43 27.83
CA ASP A 85 -5.89 7.46 27.24
C ASP A 85 -6.14 6.20 26.41
N PHE A 86 -7.39 5.93 26.10
CA PHE A 86 -7.77 4.84 25.21
C PHE A 86 -9.09 5.15 24.50
N MET A 87 -9.32 4.51 23.36
CA MET A 87 -10.53 4.60 22.57
C MET A 87 -11.05 3.19 22.29
N ASN A 88 -12.35 2.98 22.44
CA ASN A 88 -13.02 1.74 22.02
C ASN A 88 -13.89 2.04 20.81
N ILE A 89 -13.63 1.36 19.71
CA ILE A 89 -14.36 1.48 18.47
C ILE A 89 -15.24 0.26 18.28
N HIS A 90 -16.52 0.49 18.07
CA HIS A 90 -17.44 -0.53 17.59
C HIS A 90 -17.45 -0.52 16.08
N PHE A 91 -17.56 -1.69 15.45
CA PHE A 91 -17.58 -1.81 13.99
C PHE A 91 -18.61 -2.83 13.54
N ASP A 92 -19.17 -2.55 12.38
CA ASP A 92 -19.96 -3.47 11.57
C ASP A 92 -19.19 -3.73 10.27
N GLY A 93 -19.23 -4.96 9.76
CA GLY A 93 -18.54 -5.33 8.52
C GLY A 93 -17.21 -6.07 8.72
N ASP A 94 -16.26 -5.92 7.79
CA ASP A 94 -14.99 -6.62 7.83
C ASP A 94 -14.08 -6.11 8.95
N VAL A 95 -13.68 -7.05 9.82
CA VAL A 95 -12.92 -6.75 11.03
C VAL A 95 -11.52 -6.25 10.70
N LEU A 96 -10.84 -6.93 9.78
CA LEU A 96 -9.43 -6.62 9.47
C LEU A 96 -9.31 -5.36 8.64
N GLU A 97 -10.19 -5.15 7.68
CA GLU A 97 -10.19 -3.95 6.85
C GLU A 97 -10.35 -2.69 7.71
N ASN A 98 -11.40 -2.66 8.54
CA ASN A 98 -11.65 -1.53 9.43
C ASN A 98 -10.52 -1.32 10.46
N PHE A 99 -9.92 -2.40 10.96
CA PHE A 99 -8.75 -2.30 11.84
C PHE A 99 -7.58 -1.61 11.14
N TRP A 100 -7.29 -1.95 9.88
CA TRP A 100 -6.18 -1.36 9.14
C TRP A 100 -6.42 0.09 8.73
N ILE A 101 -7.66 0.48 8.46
CA ILE A 101 -8.02 1.88 8.24
C ILE A 101 -7.66 2.71 9.49
N ILE A 102 -8.03 2.22 10.68
CA ILE A 102 -7.76 2.93 11.94
C ILE A 102 -6.27 2.94 12.27
N VAL A 103 -5.57 1.82 12.13
CA VAL A 103 -4.10 1.76 12.35
C VAL A 103 -3.37 2.73 11.42
N GLY A 104 -3.72 2.75 10.14
CA GLY A 104 -3.14 3.68 9.17
C GLY A 104 -3.38 5.14 9.53
N THR A 105 -4.58 5.48 10.01
CA THR A 105 -4.91 6.82 10.49
C THR A 105 -4.05 7.22 11.69
N ILE A 106 -3.90 6.32 12.67
CA ILE A 106 -3.07 6.57 13.85
C ILE A 106 -1.61 6.82 13.45
N GLU A 107 -1.03 5.95 12.62
CA GLU A 107 0.37 6.08 12.19
C GLU A 107 0.63 7.33 11.35
N SER A 108 -0.33 7.73 10.53
CA SER A 108 -0.27 8.98 9.76
C SER A 108 -0.19 10.20 10.67
N ILE A 109 -1.07 10.28 11.67
CA ILE A 109 -1.09 11.39 12.62
C ILE A 109 0.17 11.41 13.49
N GLU A 110 0.62 10.25 13.98
CA GLU A 110 1.87 10.12 14.73
C GLU A 110 3.06 10.68 13.94
N THR A 111 3.10 10.42 12.64
CA THR A 111 4.14 10.94 11.74
C THR A 111 4.10 12.47 11.64
N ILE A 112 2.90 13.03 11.46
CA ILE A 112 2.70 14.49 11.39
C ILE A 112 3.11 15.17 12.70
N VAL A 113 2.65 14.66 13.83
CA VAL A 113 2.96 15.20 15.16
C VAL A 113 4.45 15.21 15.43
N ARG A 114 5.16 14.14 15.09
CA ARG A 114 6.63 14.09 15.23
C ARG A 114 7.33 15.11 14.35
N LYS A 115 6.91 15.25 13.11
CA LYS A 115 7.47 16.22 12.17
C LYS A 115 7.31 17.65 12.67
N VAL A 116 6.13 18.00 13.19
CA VAL A 116 5.84 19.33 13.75
C VAL A 116 6.67 19.63 14.99
N ARG A 117 7.00 18.61 15.80
CA ARG A 117 7.80 18.76 17.02
C ARG A 117 9.32 18.72 16.80
N GLY A 118 9.77 18.60 15.55
CA GLY A 118 11.19 18.46 15.23
C GLY A 118 11.84 17.20 15.84
N GLN A 119 11.03 16.24 16.29
CA GLN A 119 11.52 14.96 16.76
C GLN A 119 11.99 14.16 15.55
N ALA A 120 13.19 13.58 15.64
CA ALA A 120 13.65 12.66 14.62
C ALA A 120 12.58 11.59 14.42
N ILE A 121 11.97 11.59 13.24
CA ILE A 121 11.21 10.45 12.77
C ILE A 121 12.27 9.36 12.69
N LYS A 122 12.29 8.40 13.66
CA LYS A 122 13.00 7.18 13.38
C LYS A 122 12.39 6.73 12.06
N PRO A 123 13.17 6.65 10.96
CA PRO A 123 12.65 6.01 9.80
C PRO A 123 12.14 4.69 10.34
N ILE A 124 10.87 4.40 10.12
CA ILE A 124 10.42 3.02 10.11
C ILE A 124 11.52 2.36 9.29
N PRO A 125 12.20 1.30 9.75
CA PRO A 125 12.98 0.53 8.83
C PRO A 125 12.00 0.11 7.73
N ARG A 126 11.84 0.96 6.74
CA ARG A 126 11.29 0.61 5.46
C ARG A 126 12.41 -0.11 4.72
N GLU A 127 12.78 -1.22 5.24
CA GLU A 127 12.84 -2.38 4.40
C GLU A 127 11.39 -2.84 4.16
N VAL A 128 10.60 -1.95 3.59
CA VAL A 128 9.62 -2.41 2.63
C VAL A 128 10.51 -2.92 1.52
N SER A 129 10.92 -4.19 1.62
CA SER A 129 11.67 -4.80 0.54
C SER A 129 10.83 -4.57 -0.70
N GLU A 130 11.46 -4.30 -1.85
CA GLU A 130 10.77 -4.16 -3.15
C GLU A 130 9.72 -5.26 -3.33
N ARG A 131 9.99 -6.45 -2.79
CA ARG A 131 9.11 -7.62 -2.75
C ARG A 131 7.77 -7.36 -2.08
N ASP A 132 7.71 -6.53 -1.03
CA ASP A 132 6.48 -6.33 -0.26
C ASP A 132 5.50 -5.36 -0.93
N ILE A 133 5.99 -4.38 -1.70
CA ILE A 133 5.12 -3.45 -2.44
C ILE A 133 4.34 -4.17 -3.53
N PHE A 134 5.02 -4.96 -4.33
CA PHE A 134 4.36 -5.69 -5.42
C PHE A 134 3.36 -6.72 -4.89
N LYS A 135 3.66 -7.37 -3.76
CA LYS A 135 2.70 -8.24 -3.06
C LYS A 135 1.48 -7.48 -2.54
N LYS A 136 1.67 -6.28 -1.99
CA LYS A 136 0.56 -5.44 -1.53
C LYS A 136 -0.36 -5.05 -2.70
N ILE A 137 0.22 -4.66 -3.82
CA ILE A 137 -0.54 -4.35 -5.04
C ILE A 137 -1.30 -5.61 -5.50
N ALA A 138 -0.65 -6.76 -5.60
CA ALA A 138 -1.27 -8.02 -6.02
C ALA A 138 -2.41 -8.47 -5.07
N ASN A 139 -2.23 -8.29 -3.76
CA ASN A 139 -3.28 -8.56 -2.77
C ASN A 139 -4.50 -7.66 -2.96
N ARG A 140 -4.31 -6.39 -3.36
CA ARG A 140 -5.43 -5.48 -3.65
C ARG A 140 -6.22 -5.91 -4.88
N PHE A 141 -5.54 -6.33 -5.95
CA PHE A 141 -6.22 -6.92 -7.11
C PHE A 141 -7.09 -8.10 -6.71
N ARG A 142 -6.55 -9.03 -5.93
CA ARG A 142 -7.29 -10.18 -5.42
C ARG A 142 -8.51 -9.76 -4.59
N TYR A 143 -8.30 -8.86 -3.64
CA TYR A 143 -9.38 -8.38 -2.78
C TYR A 143 -10.55 -7.80 -3.60
N PHE A 144 -10.27 -6.91 -4.55
CA PHE A 144 -11.32 -6.28 -5.34
C PHE A 144 -12.02 -7.26 -6.28
N ILE A 145 -11.29 -8.22 -6.84
CA ILE A 145 -11.87 -9.25 -7.71
C ILE A 145 -12.73 -10.23 -6.88
N ASP A 146 -12.23 -10.68 -5.74
CA ASP A 146 -12.95 -11.62 -4.86
C ASP A 146 -14.22 -10.99 -4.24
N ASN A 147 -14.28 -9.67 -4.13
CA ASN A 147 -15.45 -8.93 -3.62
C ASN A 147 -16.29 -8.26 -4.73
N GLU A 148 -16.00 -8.53 -5.99
CA GLU A 148 -16.69 -7.93 -7.15
C GLU A 148 -16.73 -6.39 -7.12
N ASP A 149 -15.73 -5.76 -6.50
CA ASP A 149 -15.62 -4.32 -6.36
C ASP A 149 -14.92 -3.71 -7.59
N GLY A 150 -15.70 -3.44 -8.63
CA GLY A 150 -15.21 -2.82 -9.87
C GLY A 150 -14.63 -1.42 -9.65
N PHE A 151 -15.19 -0.62 -8.74
CA PHE A 151 -14.67 0.72 -8.42
C PHE A 151 -13.32 0.63 -7.69
N GLY A 152 -13.18 -0.29 -6.74
CA GLY A 152 -11.92 -0.57 -6.07
C GLY A 152 -10.85 -1.10 -7.04
N LEU A 153 -11.26 -1.90 -8.02
CA LEU A 153 -10.36 -2.43 -9.05
C LEU A 153 -9.79 -1.31 -9.94
N GLU A 154 -10.60 -0.33 -10.36
CA GLU A 154 -10.10 0.84 -11.08
C GLU A 154 -9.13 1.67 -10.24
N ASN A 155 -9.39 1.81 -8.95
CA ASN A 155 -8.46 2.45 -8.01
C ASN A 155 -7.14 1.68 -7.85
N ALA A 156 -7.15 0.34 -8.02
CA ALA A 156 -5.92 -0.45 -8.01
C ALA A 156 -5.01 -0.12 -9.20
N ARG A 157 -5.57 0.30 -10.35
CA ARG A 157 -4.81 0.82 -11.49
C ARG A 157 -3.96 2.03 -11.10
N ALA A 158 -4.52 2.96 -10.33
CA ALA A 158 -3.80 4.14 -9.85
C ALA A 158 -2.56 3.81 -9.00
N LEU A 159 -2.48 2.60 -8.40
CA LEU A 159 -1.29 2.15 -7.68
C LEU A 159 -0.12 1.81 -8.60
N LEU A 160 -0.40 1.50 -9.88
CA LEU A 160 0.62 1.24 -10.90
C LEU A 160 1.11 2.54 -11.54
N GLU A 161 0.25 3.55 -11.62
CA GLU A 161 0.49 4.82 -12.30
C GLU A 161 1.01 5.93 -11.37
N GLY A 162 0.86 5.77 -10.05
CA GLY A 162 1.16 6.80 -9.06
C GLY A 162 2.65 6.97 -8.78
N ASP A 163 3.07 8.20 -8.49
CA ASP A 163 4.47 8.59 -8.27
C ASP A 163 5.07 8.05 -6.95
N SER A 164 4.23 7.49 -6.09
CA SER A 164 4.64 7.09 -4.73
C SER A 164 5.72 6.00 -4.67
N ILE A 165 5.84 5.22 -5.75
CA ILE A 165 6.79 4.11 -5.87
C ILE A 165 7.89 4.36 -6.91
N ASP A 166 7.90 5.50 -7.59
CA ASP A 166 8.85 5.81 -8.65
C ASP A 166 10.31 5.60 -8.27
N HIS A 167 10.67 5.98 -7.04
CA HIS A 167 12.01 5.80 -6.52
C HIS A 167 12.46 4.32 -6.42
N LEU A 168 11.53 3.39 -6.48
CA LEU A 168 11.78 1.94 -6.43
C LEU A 168 11.80 1.29 -7.82
N ILE A 169 11.13 1.92 -8.79
CA ILE A 169 10.91 1.36 -10.12
C ILE A 169 11.59 2.15 -11.24
N THR A 170 12.20 3.31 -10.94
CA THR A 170 13.01 4.05 -11.93
C THR A 170 14.35 3.33 -12.12
N ILE A 171 14.56 2.80 -13.34
CA ILE A 171 15.67 1.90 -13.65
C ILE A 171 16.72 2.50 -14.59
N GLY A 172 16.46 3.67 -15.17
CA GLY A 172 17.41 4.31 -16.08
C GLY A 172 16.90 5.63 -16.66
N GLU A 173 17.74 6.23 -17.48
CA GLU A 173 17.40 7.44 -18.23
C GLU A 173 17.95 7.39 -19.65
N SER A 174 17.26 8.06 -20.60
CA SER A 174 17.72 8.22 -21.97
C SER A 174 19.03 9.02 -22.04
N VAL A 175 19.88 8.67 -22.99
CA VAL A 175 21.12 9.44 -23.28
C VAL A 175 20.83 10.88 -23.70
N LYS A 176 19.65 11.15 -24.26
CA LYS A 176 19.23 12.49 -24.72
C LYS A 176 18.60 13.33 -23.61
N ARG A 177 18.21 12.71 -22.47
CA ARG A 177 17.50 13.38 -21.39
C ARG A 177 18.35 14.48 -20.74
N THR A 178 17.72 15.64 -20.46
CA THR A 178 18.25 16.73 -19.65
C THR A 178 17.31 16.99 -18.44
N LYS A 179 17.72 17.83 -17.50
CA LYS A 179 16.86 18.18 -16.34
C LYS A 179 15.60 18.94 -16.76
N GLU A 180 15.74 19.78 -17.79
CA GLU A 180 14.67 20.64 -18.32
C GLU A 180 13.72 19.89 -19.26
N ASN A 181 14.21 18.80 -19.88
CA ASN A 181 13.46 17.97 -20.81
C ASN A 181 13.45 16.52 -20.27
N THR A 182 12.49 16.26 -19.42
CA THR A 182 12.32 14.97 -18.75
C THR A 182 10.87 14.56 -18.72
N TYR A 183 10.56 13.40 -19.27
CA TYR A 183 9.29 12.72 -19.17
C TYR A 183 9.45 11.39 -18.45
N ARG A 184 8.45 11.01 -17.66
CA ARG A 184 8.40 9.77 -16.86
C ARG A 184 7.65 8.72 -17.65
N GLU A 185 8.36 7.76 -18.22
CA GLU A 185 7.78 6.74 -19.10
C GLU A 185 7.81 5.36 -18.48
N HIS A 186 6.67 4.67 -18.48
CA HIS A 186 6.59 3.25 -18.11
C HIS A 186 7.07 2.38 -19.28
N ILE A 187 8.06 1.50 -19.03
CA ILE A 187 8.62 0.63 -20.09
C ILE A 187 7.59 -0.35 -20.67
N VAL A 188 6.65 -0.83 -19.84
CA VAL A 188 5.44 -1.53 -20.26
C VAL A 188 4.24 -0.69 -19.83
N PRO A 189 3.28 -0.40 -20.73
CA PRO A 189 2.11 0.42 -20.39
C PRO A 189 1.34 -0.15 -19.19
N CYS A 190 1.01 0.72 -18.23
CA CYS A 190 0.31 0.32 -16.99
C CYS A 190 -1.02 -0.38 -17.27
N ILE A 191 -1.72 -0.03 -18.34
CA ILE A 191 -2.97 -0.69 -18.72
C ILE A 191 -2.77 -2.17 -19.07
N MET A 192 -1.65 -2.53 -19.70
CA MET A 192 -1.33 -3.92 -20.01
C MET A 192 -1.02 -4.70 -18.75
N ILE A 193 -0.21 -4.13 -17.85
CA ILE A 193 0.11 -4.74 -16.53
C ILE A 193 -1.16 -4.93 -15.72
N PHE A 194 -2.04 -3.93 -15.71
CA PHE A 194 -3.35 -3.99 -15.05
C PHE A 194 -4.19 -5.15 -15.57
N ASN A 195 -4.40 -5.23 -16.89
CA ASN A 195 -5.21 -6.27 -17.52
C ASN A 195 -4.63 -7.67 -17.24
N GLN A 196 -3.31 -7.82 -17.31
CA GLN A 196 -2.66 -9.09 -17.00
C GLN A 196 -2.82 -9.48 -15.52
N ALA A 197 -2.69 -8.54 -14.59
CA ALA A 197 -2.90 -8.79 -13.16
C ALA A 197 -4.34 -9.21 -12.87
N VAL A 198 -5.33 -8.59 -13.51
CA VAL A 198 -6.75 -8.98 -13.44
C VAL A 198 -6.92 -10.41 -13.94
N THR A 199 -6.45 -10.70 -15.16
CA THR A 199 -6.55 -12.03 -15.77
C THR A 199 -5.95 -13.11 -14.88
N MET A 200 -4.70 -12.96 -14.44
CA MET A 200 -4.03 -13.91 -13.55
C MET A 200 -4.78 -14.11 -12.23
N THR A 201 -5.36 -13.05 -11.68
CA THR A 201 -6.12 -13.14 -10.42
C THR A 201 -7.43 -13.88 -10.62
N MET A 202 -8.14 -13.66 -11.73
CA MET A 202 -9.36 -14.40 -12.10
C MET A 202 -9.05 -15.89 -12.37
N GLU A 203 -7.91 -16.20 -12.95
CA GLU A 203 -7.39 -17.55 -13.17
C GLU A 203 -6.87 -18.22 -11.88
N LYS A 204 -7.02 -17.55 -10.71
CA LYS A 204 -6.60 -18.06 -9.40
C LYS A 204 -5.09 -18.29 -9.27
N CYS A 205 -4.26 -17.59 -10.04
CA CYS A 205 -2.82 -17.55 -9.80
C CYS A 205 -2.53 -17.07 -8.38
N SER A 206 -1.44 -17.50 -7.79
CA SER A 206 -1.05 -17.06 -6.44
C SER A 206 -0.71 -15.56 -6.41
N VAL A 207 -0.87 -14.93 -5.24
CA VAL A 207 -0.44 -13.52 -5.03
C VAL A 207 1.04 -13.33 -5.38
N ALA A 208 1.87 -14.35 -5.14
CA ALA A 208 3.30 -14.30 -5.45
C ALA A 208 3.57 -14.25 -6.97
N GLU A 209 2.80 -14.99 -7.76
CA GLU A 209 2.91 -14.98 -9.22
C GLU A 209 2.45 -13.64 -9.80
N VAL A 210 1.31 -13.12 -9.34
CA VAL A 210 0.82 -11.79 -9.75
C VAL A 210 1.80 -10.70 -9.36
N ALA A 211 2.32 -10.72 -8.14
CA ALA A 211 3.33 -9.77 -7.66
C ALA A 211 4.63 -9.82 -8.48
N GLN A 212 5.07 -11.03 -8.85
CA GLN A 212 6.26 -11.21 -9.68
C GLN A 212 6.05 -10.68 -11.10
N MET A 213 4.88 -10.92 -11.69
CA MET A 213 4.51 -10.36 -13.00
C MET A 213 4.53 -8.83 -12.96
N ILE A 214 3.91 -8.21 -11.96
CA ILE A 214 3.92 -6.75 -11.79
C ILE A 214 5.37 -6.26 -11.61
N LYS A 215 6.16 -6.88 -10.75
CA LYS A 215 7.55 -6.49 -10.46
C LYS A 215 8.43 -6.48 -11.70
N VAL A 216 8.29 -7.46 -12.57
CA VAL A 216 9.13 -7.59 -13.78
C VAL A 216 8.78 -6.53 -14.82
N ASN A 217 7.50 -6.15 -14.91
CA ASN A 217 7.00 -5.30 -15.98
C ASN A 217 6.79 -3.84 -15.57
N LEU A 218 6.60 -3.56 -14.28
CA LEU A 218 6.40 -2.19 -13.78
C LEU A 218 7.74 -1.53 -13.49
N ALA A 219 8.25 -0.82 -14.49
CA ALA A 219 9.45 -0.02 -14.35
C ALA A 219 9.33 1.29 -15.14
N ILE A 220 10.07 2.30 -14.72
CA ILE A 220 10.08 3.62 -15.30
C ILE A 220 11.48 3.94 -15.83
N VAL A 221 11.50 4.61 -16.97
CA VAL A 221 12.69 5.28 -17.49
C VAL A 221 12.39 6.78 -17.65
N LEU A 222 13.40 7.61 -17.45
CA LEU A 222 13.29 9.04 -17.69
C LEU A 222 13.76 9.32 -19.11
N ILE A 223 12.87 9.77 -19.97
CA ILE A 223 13.12 10.06 -21.38
C ILE A 223 12.87 11.54 -21.68
N THR A 224 13.09 11.99 -22.90
CA THR A 224 12.70 13.35 -23.32
C THR A 224 11.23 13.40 -23.73
N ASN A 225 10.65 14.61 -23.81
CA ASN A 225 9.28 14.77 -24.28
C ASN A 225 9.14 14.33 -25.75
N GLU A 226 10.14 14.59 -26.59
CA GLU A 226 10.15 14.16 -27.99
C GLU A 226 10.21 12.62 -28.12
N GLU A 227 10.94 11.95 -27.24
CA GLU A 227 10.97 10.49 -27.20
C GLU A 227 9.62 9.92 -26.73
N ALA A 228 8.91 10.61 -25.83
CA ALA A 228 7.57 10.22 -25.42
C ALA A 228 6.56 10.44 -26.58
N GLU A 229 6.62 11.57 -27.28
CA GLU A 229 5.78 11.83 -28.45
C GLU A 229 6.01 10.79 -29.56
N LEU A 230 7.26 10.37 -29.78
CA LEU A 230 7.59 9.31 -30.74
C LEU A 230 6.90 7.99 -30.35
N LEU A 231 6.96 7.60 -29.08
CA LEU A 231 6.32 6.38 -28.59
C LEU A 231 4.80 6.44 -28.71
N ASP A 232 4.21 7.56 -28.29
CA ASP A 232 2.76 7.69 -28.14
C ASP A 232 2.05 7.97 -29.44
N ASN A 233 2.59 8.89 -30.26
CA ASN A 233 1.90 9.43 -31.42
C ASN A 233 2.41 8.85 -32.75
N GLU A 234 3.73 8.66 -32.90
CA GLU A 234 4.29 8.21 -34.19
C GLU A 234 4.26 6.68 -34.28
N LEU A 235 4.51 5.98 -33.20
CA LEU A 235 4.53 4.52 -33.12
C LEU A 235 3.23 3.93 -32.60
N ASP A 236 2.27 4.75 -32.13
CA ASP A 236 0.96 4.35 -31.58
C ASP A 236 1.08 3.31 -30.44
N MET A 237 2.12 3.50 -29.58
CA MET A 237 2.43 2.59 -28.50
C MET A 237 2.13 3.16 -27.09
N GLN A 238 1.25 4.16 -26.97
CA GLN A 238 0.85 4.74 -25.69
C GLN A 238 0.28 3.68 -24.73
N THR A 239 -0.51 2.76 -25.24
CA THR A 239 -1.22 1.74 -24.44
C THR A 239 -0.86 0.31 -24.85
N SER A 240 0.09 0.13 -25.76
CA SER A 240 0.48 -1.16 -26.32
C SER A 240 2.00 -1.36 -26.33
N MET A 241 2.43 -2.60 -26.43
CA MET A 241 3.78 -3.03 -26.78
C MET A 241 3.84 -3.26 -28.31
N PRO A 242 5.06 -3.40 -28.89
CA PRO A 242 5.20 -3.75 -30.29
C PRO A 242 4.41 -5.00 -30.68
N GLU A 243 3.99 -5.08 -31.94
CA GLU A 243 3.23 -6.22 -32.46
C GLU A 243 3.92 -7.56 -32.17
N GLY A 244 3.14 -8.52 -31.68
CA GLY A 244 3.62 -9.85 -31.33
C GLY A 244 4.25 -9.98 -29.96
N TRP A 245 4.48 -8.89 -29.23
CA TRP A 245 5.03 -8.95 -27.87
C TRP A 245 4.10 -9.65 -26.88
N LYS A 246 4.68 -10.42 -25.97
CA LYS A 246 3.97 -11.13 -24.91
C LYS A 246 4.65 -10.95 -23.55
N PHE A 247 3.90 -11.09 -22.46
CA PHE A 247 4.48 -11.12 -21.14
C PHE A 247 5.53 -12.24 -21.02
N GLY A 248 6.74 -11.86 -20.65
CA GLY A 248 7.92 -12.72 -20.64
C GLY A 248 8.96 -12.34 -21.71
N ASP A 249 8.58 -11.59 -22.73
CA ASP A 249 9.51 -11.00 -23.70
C ASP A 249 10.27 -9.81 -23.08
N SER A 250 11.18 -9.21 -23.87
CA SER A 250 11.91 -8.03 -23.42
C SER A 250 10.97 -6.90 -23.04
N VAL A 251 11.09 -6.42 -21.80
CA VAL A 251 10.32 -5.25 -21.32
C VAL A 251 10.74 -3.95 -22.03
N PHE A 252 11.93 -3.92 -22.63
CA PHE A 252 12.46 -2.76 -23.35
C PHE A 252 12.01 -2.70 -24.82
N ALA A 253 11.21 -3.65 -25.30
CA ALA A 253 10.84 -3.75 -26.70
C ALA A 253 10.28 -2.44 -27.30
N ARG A 254 9.50 -1.63 -26.52
CA ARG A 254 9.03 -0.31 -26.98
C ARG A 254 10.18 0.66 -27.21
N LEU A 255 11.11 0.74 -26.26
CA LEU A 255 12.28 1.63 -26.35
C LEU A 255 13.20 1.21 -27.49
N ASP A 256 13.43 -0.10 -27.66
CA ASP A 256 14.24 -0.65 -28.75
C ASP A 256 13.61 -0.32 -30.10
N THR A 257 12.27 -0.47 -30.24
CA THR A 257 11.54 -0.11 -31.48
C THR A 257 11.63 1.38 -31.81
N ALA A 258 11.62 2.23 -30.79
CA ALA A 258 11.76 3.68 -30.93
C ALA A 258 13.23 4.14 -31.07
N GLY A 259 14.21 3.25 -30.95
CA GLY A 259 15.63 3.59 -30.97
C GLY A 259 16.08 4.44 -29.78
N ILE A 260 15.37 4.33 -28.64
CA ILE A 260 15.68 5.07 -27.41
C ILE A 260 16.78 4.30 -26.68
N THR A 261 17.93 4.94 -26.52
CA THR A 261 19.11 4.36 -25.83
C THR A 261 19.18 4.88 -24.40
N LEU A 262 19.33 3.98 -23.44
CA LEU A 262 19.51 4.31 -22.02
C LEU A 262 21.01 4.44 -21.67
N LYS A 263 21.31 5.28 -20.65
CA LYS A 263 22.65 5.44 -20.07
C LYS A 263 23.01 4.26 -19.18
#